data_0c0cd7d172cc5443d686fc9e4d546544
#
_entry.id   0c0cd7d172cc5443d686fc9e4d546544
#
_cell.length_a   1.000
_cell.length_b   1.000
_cell.length_c   1.000
_cell.angle_alpha   90.00
_cell.angle_beta   90.00
_cell.angle_gamma   90.00
#
_symmetry.space_group_name_H-M   'P 1'
#
loop_
_entity.id
_entity.type
_entity.pdbx_description
1 polymer ?
#
loop_
_entity_poly.entity_id
_entity_poly.type
_entity_poly.pdbx_seq_one_letter_code
_entity_poly.pdbx_strand_id
1 'polypeptide(L)'
;MLENTVLWIAAAVFIFGTMIGSFLNVVIYRIPKGESIVFPSSKCQSCQTPLKWWHNIPLFSWLILQGKCYFCKEKISVQYPTVELLTGIIFTLLYLKLGLVWYLPFVSASFAALLALVMIDFEYMAVPDNVNFAGLIFALVQPDFLMGLLYAAIAAGGLYLIGLLSSFIAKREAMGGADVIVAGTMGALLGFPNFFVAIFLSAVLAMIPALIWREKGVPFVPFLAMATFIVYLYDTQAAQLLEKIIYG
;
A
#
# COMPACT_ATOMS: atom_id res chain seq x y z
N MET A 1 18.12 11.94 -26.59
CA MET A 1 18.07 10.45 -26.58
C MET A 1 17.76 9.88 -25.20
N LEU A 2 18.47 10.28 -24.13
CA LEU A 2 18.25 9.77 -22.75
C LEU A 2 16.84 10.06 -22.22
N GLU A 3 16.29 11.25 -22.41
CA GLU A 3 14.92 11.59 -21.96
C GLU A 3 13.85 10.69 -22.57
N ASN A 4 13.96 10.39 -23.86
CA ASN A 4 13.02 9.50 -24.53
C ASN A 4 13.10 8.05 -23.96
N THR A 5 14.31 7.59 -23.61
CA THR A 5 14.50 6.26 -23.02
C THR A 5 13.83 6.17 -21.64
N VAL A 6 14.01 7.20 -20.79
CA VAL A 6 13.35 7.26 -19.47
C VAL A 6 11.83 7.23 -19.61
N LEU A 7 11.29 8.00 -20.59
CA LEU A 7 9.84 8.02 -20.81
C LEU A 7 9.28 6.67 -21.25
N TRP A 8 9.96 5.95 -22.17
CA TRP A 8 9.52 4.63 -22.61
C TRP A 8 9.57 3.60 -21.49
N ILE A 9 10.61 3.63 -20.66
CA ILE A 9 10.72 2.73 -19.50
C ILE A 9 9.63 3.07 -18.47
N ALA A 10 9.39 4.36 -18.18
CA ALA A 10 8.32 4.78 -17.28
C ALA A 10 6.95 4.30 -17.76
N ALA A 11 6.67 4.39 -19.08
CA ALA A 11 5.43 3.88 -19.65
C ALA A 11 5.32 2.35 -19.51
N ALA A 12 6.39 1.61 -19.73
CA ALA A 12 6.42 0.15 -19.55
C ALA A 12 6.20 -0.23 -18.07
N VAL A 13 6.84 0.47 -17.13
CA VAL A 13 6.66 0.29 -15.68
C VAL A 13 5.23 0.62 -15.27
N PHE A 14 4.63 1.67 -15.83
CA PHE A 14 3.23 2.01 -15.59
C PHE A 14 2.30 0.88 -16.02
N ILE A 15 2.45 0.38 -17.26
CA ILE A 15 1.64 -0.73 -17.78
C ILE A 15 1.81 -1.97 -16.90
N PHE A 16 3.04 -2.32 -16.54
CA PHE A 16 3.30 -3.44 -15.63
C PHE A 16 2.64 -3.24 -14.26
N GLY A 17 2.75 -2.03 -13.70
CA GLY A 17 2.09 -1.66 -12.45
C GLY A 17 0.58 -1.80 -12.51
N THR A 18 -0.08 -1.40 -13.62
CA THR A 18 -1.53 -1.60 -13.77
C THR A 18 -1.92 -3.09 -13.85
N MET A 19 -1.08 -3.95 -14.45
CA MET A 19 -1.30 -5.41 -14.45
C MET A 19 -1.22 -6.00 -13.04
N ILE A 20 -0.23 -5.57 -12.25
CA ILE A 20 -0.15 -5.93 -10.83
C ILE A 20 -1.37 -5.41 -10.06
N GLY A 21 -1.84 -4.18 -10.34
CA GLY A 21 -3.06 -3.60 -9.76
C GLY A 21 -4.31 -4.43 -10.06
N SER A 22 -4.42 -4.98 -11.26
CA SER A 22 -5.51 -5.89 -11.61
C SER A 22 -5.48 -7.17 -10.77
N PHE A 23 -4.29 -7.73 -10.52
CA PHE A 23 -4.11 -8.85 -9.60
C PHE A 23 -4.41 -8.44 -8.14
N LEU A 24 -4.01 -7.25 -7.71
CA LEU A 24 -4.33 -6.76 -6.36
C LEU A 24 -5.83 -6.71 -6.09
N ASN A 25 -6.67 -6.40 -7.06
CA ASN A 25 -8.11 -6.47 -6.92
C ASN A 25 -8.59 -7.89 -6.54
N VAL A 26 -7.93 -8.93 -7.05
CA VAL A 26 -8.21 -10.33 -6.65
C VAL A 26 -7.80 -10.56 -5.20
N VAL A 27 -6.63 -10.06 -4.77
CA VAL A 27 -6.14 -10.14 -3.39
C VAL A 27 -7.11 -9.45 -2.44
N ILE A 28 -7.47 -8.18 -2.74
CA ILE A 28 -8.37 -7.34 -1.93
C ILE A 28 -9.73 -8.02 -1.73
N TYR A 29 -10.28 -8.62 -2.78
CA TYR A 29 -11.61 -9.23 -2.72
C TYR A 29 -11.60 -10.61 -2.05
N ARG A 30 -10.58 -11.45 -2.31
CA ARG A 30 -10.58 -12.87 -1.93
C ARG A 30 -9.96 -13.15 -0.57
N ILE A 31 -8.86 -12.48 -0.23
CA ILE A 31 -8.15 -12.78 1.03
C ILE A 31 -9.03 -12.57 2.26
N PRO A 32 -9.78 -11.46 2.41
CA PRO A 32 -10.64 -11.28 3.58
C PRO A 32 -11.76 -12.33 3.70
N LYS A 33 -12.11 -12.97 2.57
CA LYS A 33 -13.13 -14.04 2.53
C LYS A 33 -12.58 -15.45 2.69
N GLY A 34 -11.25 -15.57 2.86
CA GLY A 34 -10.58 -16.88 2.93
C GLY A 34 -10.57 -17.65 1.58
N GLU A 35 -10.79 -16.96 0.46
CA GLU A 35 -10.83 -17.57 -0.86
C GLU A 35 -9.42 -17.65 -1.48
N SER A 36 -9.20 -18.66 -2.34
CA SER A 36 -7.95 -18.82 -3.08
C SER A 36 -7.75 -17.69 -4.10
N ILE A 37 -6.55 -17.09 -4.10
CA ILE A 37 -6.16 -16.08 -5.09
C ILE A 37 -5.76 -16.67 -6.45
N VAL A 38 -5.57 -18.00 -6.52
CA VAL A 38 -5.12 -18.71 -7.74
C VAL A 38 -6.30 -19.27 -8.52
N PHE A 39 -7.23 -19.95 -7.83
CA PHE A 39 -8.39 -20.60 -8.46
C PHE A 39 -9.69 -20.22 -7.72
N PRO A 40 -10.81 -20.12 -8.45
CA PRO A 40 -10.98 -20.17 -9.90
C PRO A 40 -10.48 -18.89 -10.58
N SER A 41 -10.47 -18.88 -11.94
CA SER A 41 -10.19 -17.67 -12.73
C SER A 41 -11.17 -16.53 -12.40
N SER A 42 -10.84 -15.30 -12.83
CA SER A 42 -11.70 -14.14 -12.63
C SER A 42 -13.07 -14.33 -13.26
N LYS A 43 -14.13 -14.00 -12.51
CA LYS A 43 -15.53 -14.13 -12.94
C LYS A 43 -16.33 -12.89 -12.54
N CYS A 44 -17.40 -12.62 -13.27
CA CYS A 44 -18.33 -11.56 -12.88
C CYS A 44 -18.99 -11.93 -11.55
N GLN A 45 -19.05 -10.99 -10.62
CA GLN A 45 -19.64 -11.24 -9.30
C GLN A 45 -21.15 -11.41 -9.34
N SER A 46 -21.83 -10.80 -10.32
CA SER A 46 -23.29 -10.88 -10.46
C SER A 46 -23.72 -12.12 -11.24
N CYS A 47 -23.22 -12.33 -12.48
CA CYS A 47 -23.66 -13.46 -13.33
C CYS A 47 -22.76 -14.69 -13.25
N GLN A 48 -21.67 -14.64 -12.45
CA GLN A 48 -20.70 -15.73 -12.24
C GLN A 48 -20.01 -16.25 -13.53
N THR A 49 -20.20 -15.58 -14.68
CA THR A 49 -19.60 -15.95 -15.94
C THR A 49 -18.09 -15.70 -15.90
N PRO A 50 -17.23 -16.68 -16.27
CA PRO A 50 -15.79 -16.50 -16.34
C PRO A 50 -15.41 -15.39 -17.31
N LEU A 51 -14.47 -14.53 -16.88
CA LEU A 51 -13.98 -13.45 -17.71
C LEU A 51 -12.92 -13.97 -18.68
N LYS A 52 -12.98 -13.50 -19.93
CA LYS A 52 -11.93 -13.75 -20.92
C LYS A 52 -10.76 -12.79 -20.65
N TRP A 53 -9.55 -13.12 -21.10
CA TRP A 53 -8.33 -12.35 -20.83
C TRP A 53 -8.47 -10.86 -21.23
N TRP A 54 -9.16 -10.55 -22.32
CA TRP A 54 -9.37 -9.15 -22.76
C TRP A 54 -10.37 -8.35 -21.91
N HIS A 55 -11.19 -9.02 -21.09
CA HIS A 55 -12.04 -8.35 -20.10
C HIS A 55 -11.25 -7.91 -18.86
N ASN A 56 -10.02 -8.39 -18.74
CA ASN A 56 -9.10 -8.08 -17.61
C ASN A 56 -7.92 -7.20 -18.03
N ILE A 57 -7.94 -6.59 -19.23
CA ILE A 57 -6.93 -5.60 -19.60
C ILE A 57 -7.13 -4.37 -18.71
N PRO A 58 -6.13 -4.05 -17.85
CA PRO A 58 -6.30 -3.03 -16.84
C PRO A 58 -6.68 -1.68 -17.45
N LEU A 59 -7.57 -0.95 -16.79
CA LEU A 59 -8.12 0.35 -17.19
C LEU A 59 -8.92 0.30 -18.48
N PHE A 60 -8.35 -0.25 -19.56
CA PHE A 60 -8.95 -0.23 -20.90
C PHE A 60 -10.26 -1.01 -20.98
N SER A 61 -10.32 -2.22 -20.41
CA SER A 61 -11.54 -3.02 -20.44
C SER A 61 -12.69 -2.33 -19.70
N TRP A 62 -12.39 -1.72 -18.54
CA TRP A 62 -13.39 -0.98 -17.78
C TRP A 62 -13.91 0.25 -18.56
N LEU A 63 -13.02 1.01 -19.20
CA LEU A 63 -13.38 2.19 -20.00
C LEU A 63 -14.19 1.80 -21.23
N ILE A 64 -13.76 0.80 -22.01
CA ILE A 64 -14.46 0.33 -23.22
C ILE A 64 -15.85 -0.22 -22.88
N LEU A 65 -15.95 -0.95 -21.76
CA LEU A 65 -17.22 -1.51 -21.28
C LEU A 65 -18.07 -0.51 -20.49
N GLN A 66 -17.62 0.75 -20.35
CA GLN A 66 -18.30 1.81 -19.62
C GLN A 66 -18.65 1.41 -18.18
N GLY A 67 -17.74 0.69 -17.53
CA GLY A 67 -17.94 0.21 -16.17
C GLY A 67 -19.03 -0.85 -16.01
N LYS A 68 -19.33 -1.63 -17.06
CA LYS A 68 -20.38 -2.66 -17.04
C LYS A 68 -19.84 -4.02 -17.48
N CYS A 69 -20.41 -5.08 -16.90
CA CYS A 69 -20.11 -6.45 -17.33
C CYS A 69 -20.47 -6.66 -18.81
N TYR A 70 -19.58 -7.30 -19.56
CA TYR A 70 -19.84 -7.62 -20.97
C TYR A 70 -21.10 -8.48 -21.18
N PHE A 71 -21.35 -9.43 -20.27
CA PHE A 71 -22.44 -10.42 -20.40
C PHE A 71 -23.77 -9.93 -19.82
N CYS A 72 -23.81 -9.55 -18.52
CA CYS A 72 -25.05 -9.20 -17.84
C CYS A 72 -25.31 -7.70 -17.73
N LYS A 73 -24.38 -6.84 -18.18
CA LYS A 73 -24.45 -5.37 -18.15
C LYS A 73 -24.54 -4.77 -16.73
N GLU A 74 -24.37 -5.57 -15.68
CA GLU A 74 -24.31 -5.09 -14.30
C GLU A 74 -23.08 -4.20 -14.08
N LYS A 75 -23.19 -3.22 -13.20
CA LYS A 75 -22.13 -2.25 -12.93
C LYS A 75 -20.91 -2.90 -12.26
N ILE A 76 -19.72 -2.57 -12.75
CA ILE A 76 -18.43 -2.96 -12.15
C ILE A 76 -17.95 -1.78 -11.29
N SER A 77 -17.57 -2.07 -10.04
CA SER A 77 -17.08 -1.06 -9.09
C SER A 77 -15.93 -0.23 -9.67
N VAL A 78 -15.94 1.06 -9.37
CA VAL A 78 -14.85 2.00 -9.70
C VAL A 78 -13.55 1.65 -8.97
N GLN A 79 -13.63 0.90 -7.89
CA GLN A 79 -12.46 0.39 -7.16
C GLN A 79 -11.47 -0.33 -8.08
N TYR A 80 -11.96 -1.16 -9.03
CA TYR A 80 -11.10 -1.90 -9.96
C TYR A 80 -10.14 -0.99 -10.74
N PRO A 81 -10.63 -0.04 -11.56
CA PRO A 81 -9.73 0.85 -12.29
C PRO A 81 -8.95 1.79 -11.36
N THR A 82 -9.47 2.14 -10.18
CA THR A 82 -8.75 2.98 -9.21
C THR A 82 -7.51 2.28 -8.67
N VAL A 83 -7.62 1.01 -8.24
CA VAL A 83 -6.47 0.23 -7.77
C VAL A 83 -5.46 0.01 -8.87
N GLU A 84 -5.91 -0.30 -10.09
CA GLU A 84 -5.04 -0.47 -11.26
C GLU A 84 -4.25 0.81 -11.57
N LEU A 85 -4.93 1.95 -11.60
CA LEU A 85 -4.31 3.26 -11.85
C LEU A 85 -3.31 3.65 -10.75
N LEU A 86 -3.71 3.52 -9.48
CA LEU A 86 -2.84 3.86 -8.34
C LEU A 86 -1.59 2.99 -8.31
N THR A 87 -1.71 1.69 -8.58
CA THR A 87 -0.55 0.79 -8.63
C THR A 87 0.39 1.17 -9.78
N GLY A 88 -0.15 1.50 -10.95
CA GLY A 88 0.64 2.01 -12.08
C GLY A 88 1.40 3.29 -11.73
N ILE A 89 0.73 4.26 -11.10
CA ILE A 89 1.34 5.52 -10.65
C ILE A 89 2.43 5.27 -9.60
N ILE A 90 2.15 4.46 -8.57
CA ILE A 90 3.11 4.12 -7.51
C ILE A 90 4.39 3.53 -8.12
N PHE A 91 4.26 2.53 -9.00
CA PHE A 91 5.41 1.88 -9.63
C PHE A 91 6.23 2.87 -10.48
N THR A 92 5.54 3.73 -11.22
CA THR A 92 6.20 4.76 -12.04
C THR A 92 6.97 5.76 -11.18
N LEU A 93 6.37 6.26 -10.10
CA LEU A 93 7.03 7.21 -9.20
C LEU A 93 8.23 6.58 -8.50
N LEU A 94 8.14 5.30 -8.10
CA LEU A 94 9.27 4.56 -7.54
C LEU A 94 10.40 4.38 -8.57
N TYR A 95 10.07 4.06 -9.82
CA TYR A 95 11.05 4.00 -10.90
C TYR A 95 11.71 5.36 -11.14
N LEU A 96 10.96 6.44 -11.20
CA LEU A 96 11.51 7.79 -11.41
C LEU A 96 12.42 8.22 -10.26
N LYS A 97 12.16 7.76 -9.03
CA LYS A 97 13.01 8.03 -7.86
C LYS A 97 14.28 7.17 -7.83
N LEU A 98 14.13 5.86 -8.02
CA LEU A 98 15.21 4.89 -7.79
C LEU A 98 16.00 4.56 -9.05
N GLY A 99 15.42 4.75 -10.25
CA GLY A 99 15.94 4.20 -11.49
C GLY A 99 15.73 2.68 -11.61
N LEU A 100 16.38 2.08 -12.60
CA LEU A 100 16.39 0.62 -12.79
C LEU A 100 17.43 -0.02 -11.88
N VAL A 101 17.05 -0.24 -10.62
CA VAL A 101 17.86 -0.97 -9.63
C VAL A 101 17.27 -2.36 -9.39
N TRP A 102 18.10 -3.34 -8.98
CA TRP A 102 17.66 -4.72 -8.81
C TRP A 102 16.58 -4.91 -7.75
N TYR A 103 16.51 -4.02 -6.74
CA TYR A 103 15.53 -4.09 -5.65
C TYR A 103 14.23 -3.30 -5.95
N LEU A 104 14.15 -2.56 -7.06
CA LEU A 104 12.94 -1.83 -7.45
C LEU A 104 11.66 -2.69 -7.47
N PRO A 105 11.67 -3.93 -8.00
CA PRO A 105 10.47 -4.78 -8.00
C PRO A 105 9.99 -5.11 -6.58
N PHE A 106 10.89 -5.29 -5.64
CA PHE A 106 10.56 -5.64 -4.25
C PHE A 106 9.99 -4.44 -3.49
N VAL A 107 10.61 -3.28 -3.60
CA VAL A 107 10.05 -2.03 -3.05
C VAL A 107 8.67 -1.76 -3.63
N SER A 108 8.49 -1.91 -4.95
CA SER A 108 7.20 -1.75 -5.60
C SER A 108 6.17 -2.76 -5.11
N ALA A 109 6.55 -4.03 -4.90
CA ALA A 109 5.68 -5.07 -4.34
C ALA A 109 5.29 -4.77 -2.88
N SER A 110 6.19 -4.20 -2.07
CA SER A 110 5.88 -3.76 -0.71
C SER A 110 4.82 -2.65 -0.71
N PHE A 111 4.96 -1.63 -1.55
CA PHE A 111 3.94 -0.58 -1.67
C PHE A 111 2.63 -1.09 -2.28
N ALA A 112 2.68 -2.08 -3.19
CA ALA A 112 1.50 -2.76 -3.69
C ALA A 112 0.75 -3.52 -2.58
N ALA A 113 1.47 -4.21 -1.70
CA ALA A 113 0.90 -4.86 -0.52
C ALA A 113 0.27 -3.83 0.44
N LEU A 114 0.96 -2.70 0.71
CA LEU A 114 0.40 -1.61 1.51
C LEU A 114 -0.88 -1.04 0.88
N LEU A 115 -0.93 -0.85 -0.45
CA LEU A 115 -2.15 -0.42 -1.14
C LEU A 115 -3.29 -1.44 -1.00
N ALA A 116 -2.99 -2.74 -1.09
CA ALA A 116 -3.99 -3.77 -0.85
C ALA A 116 -4.54 -3.72 0.58
N LEU A 117 -3.66 -3.55 1.59
CA LEU A 117 -4.07 -3.38 2.99
C LEU A 117 -4.93 -2.13 3.19
N VAL A 118 -4.59 -1.00 2.55
CA VAL A 118 -5.41 0.21 2.57
C VAL A 118 -6.83 -0.06 2.09
N MET A 119 -6.97 -0.75 0.96
CA MET A 119 -8.30 -1.04 0.39
C MET A 119 -9.09 -2.03 1.24
N ILE A 120 -8.41 -3.03 1.80
CA ILE A 120 -9.04 -4.01 2.70
C ILE A 120 -9.47 -3.34 4.00
N ASP A 121 -8.63 -2.49 4.59
CA ASP A 121 -8.94 -1.80 5.84
C ASP A 121 -10.12 -0.84 5.67
N PHE A 122 -10.22 -0.13 4.55
CA PHE A 122 -11.39 0.70 4.25
C PHE A 122 -12.69 -0.07 4.08
N GLU A 123 -12.65 -1.28 3.51
CA GLU A 123 -13.85 -2.06 3.19
C GLU A 123 -14.27 -2.97 4.36
N TYR A 124 -13.30 -3.58 5.03
CA TYR A 124 -13.54 -4.65 6.02
C TYR A 124 -13.13 -4.28 7.45
N MET A 125 -12.47 -3.14 7.67
CA MET A 125 -11.85 -2.77 8.96
C MET A 125 -10.96 -3.91 9.50
N ALA A 126 -10.21 -4.55 8.63
CA ALA A 126 -9.38 -5.71 8.91
C ALA A 126 -8.06 -5.64 8.13
N VAL A 127 -7.01 -6.18 8.70
CA VAL A 127 -5.68 -6.21 8.09
C VAL A 127 -5.21 -7.67 8.06
N PRO A 128 -5.30 -8.37 6.92
CA PRO A 128 -4.88 -9.75 6.80
C PRO A 128 -3.37 -9.90 7.01
N ASP A 129 -2.96 -10.78 7.93
CA ASP A 129 -1.57 -10.99 8.31
C ASP A 129 -0.69 -11.43 7.13
N ASN A 130 -1.22 -12.29 6.24
CA ASN A 130 -0.48 -12.79 5.09
C ASN A 130 -0.06 -11.67 4.11
N VAL A 131 -0.93 -10.70 3.86
CA VAL A 131 -0.61 -9.53 3.01
C VAL A 131 0.34 -8.60 3.76
N ASN A 132 0.14 -8.41 5.06
CA ASN A 132 0.95 -7.55 5.91
C ASN A 132 2.40 -8.07 6.00
N PHE A 133 2.57 -9.36 6.30
CA PHE A 133 3.91 -9.98 6.29
C PHE A 133 4.55 -10.01 4.90
N ALA A 134 3.78 -10.20 3.83
CA ALA A 134 4.32 -10.09 2.47
C ALA A 134 4.90 -8.68 2.21
N GLY A 135 4.18 -7.63 2.63
CA GLY A 135 4.67 -6.26 2.55
C GLY A 135 6.00 -6.05 3.29
N LEU A 136 6.11 -6.56 4.52
CA LEU A 136 7.34 -6.50 5.31
C LEU A 136 8.49 -7.28 4.67
N ILE A 137 8.24 -8.51 4.21
CA ILE A 137 9.27 -9.33 3.55
C ILE A 137 9.81 -8.62 2.32
N PHE A 138 8.95 -8.07 1.47
CA PHE A 138 9.38 -7.32 0.31
C PHE A 138 10.14 -6.03 0.68
N ALA A 139 9.74 -5.34 1.75
CA ALA A 139 10.43 -4.15 2.24
C ALA A 139 11.87 -4.44 2.69
N LEU A 140 12.13 -5.65 3.18
CA LEU A 140 13.46 -6.06 3.65
C LEU A 140 14.41 -6.45 2.51
N VAL A 141 13.91 -6.71 1.28
CA VAL A 141 14.75 -7.05 0.13
C VAL A 141 15.36 -5.78 -0.47
N GLN A 142 16.36 -5.26 0.22
CA GLN A 142 17.10 -4.04 -0.13
C GLN A 142 18.62 -4.29 0.06
N PRO A 143 19.49 -3.42 -0.49
CA PRO A 143 20.95 -3.58 -0.37
C PRO A 143 21.43 -3.72 1.06
N ASP A 144 20.87 -2.92 1.99
CA ASP A 144 21.24 -2.91 3.40
C ASP A 144 20.25 -3.71 4.25
N PHE A 145 20.08 -5.00 3.91
CA PHE A 145 19.14 -5.91 4.57
C PHE A 145 19.23 -5.88 6.11
N LEU A 146 20.44 -5.92 6.67
CA LEU A 146 20.65 -5.95 8.13
C LEU A 146 20.18 -4.65 8.79
N MET A 147 20.45 -3.50 8.17
CA MET A 147 19.95 -2.20 8.65
C MET A 147 18.44 -2.11 8.49
N GLY A 148 17.90 -2.55 7.37
CA GLY A 148 16.45 -2.63 7.16
C GLY A 148 15.76 -3.49 8.22
N LEU A 149 16.33 -4.65 8.56
CA LEU A 149 15.82 -5.53 9.61
C LEU A 149 15.90 -4.87 11.00
N LEU A 150 17.01 -4.20 11.31
CA LEU A 150 17.17 -3.46 12.56
C LEU A 150 16.13 -2.34 12.69
N TYR A 151 15.97 -1.55 11.65
CA TYR A 151 14.98 -0.46 11.62
C TYR A 151 13.54 -0.99 11.70
N ALA A 152 13.24 -2.09 11.03
CA ALA A 152 11.94 -2.75 11.16
C ALA A 152 11.67 -3.21 12.59
N ALA A 153 12.66 -3.84 13.24
CA ALA A 153 12.54 -4.32 14.62
C ALA A 153 12.36 -3.16 15.62
N ILE A 154 13.13 -2.07 15.47
CA ILE A 154 13.01 -0.88 16.33
C ILE A 154 11.65 -0.20 16.12
N ALA A 155 11.20 -0.04 14.88
CA ALA A 155 9.92 0.59 14.55
C ALA A 155 8.73 -0.23 15.07
N ALA A 156 8.72 -1.54 14.81
CA ALA A 156 7.69 -2.45 15.29
C ALA A 156 7.69 -2.55 16.83
N GLY A 157 8.88 -2.73 17.43
CA GLY A 157 9.03 -2.81 18.89
C GLY A 157 8.63 -1.51 19.60
N GLY A 158 9.01 -0.36 19.05
CA GLY A 158 8.62 0.95 19.56
C GLY A 158 7.11 1.17 19.52
N LEU A 159 6.47 0.88 18.38
CA LEU A 159 5.03 1.01 18.25
C LEU A 159 4.26 0.01 19.14
N TYR A 160 4.77 -1.22 19.27
CA TYR A 160 4.22 -2.23 20.18
C TYR A 160 4.27 -1.75 21.64
N LEU A 161 5.39 -1.19 22.10
CA LEU A 161 5.52 -0.64 23.46
C LEU A 161 4.57 0.53 23.69
N ILE A 162 4.42 1.44 22.73
CA ILE A 162 3.44 2.55 22.79
C ILE A 162 2.02 1.98 22.86
N GLY A 163 1.70 0.96 22.07
CA GLY A 163 0.42 0.25 22.10
C GLY A 163 0.14 -0.39 23.47
N LEU A 164 1.12 -1.04 24.09
CA LEU A 164 1.00 -1.61 25.43
C LEU A 164 0.74 -0.53 26.49
N LEU A 165 1.52 0.55 26.47
CA LEU A 165 1.38 1.64 27.43
C LEU A 165 0.02 2.35 27.29
N SER A 166 -0.40 2.64 26.06
CA SER A 166 -1.69 3.26 25.81
C SER A 166 -2.87 2.36 26.18
N SER A 167 -2.77 1.05 25.93
CA SER A 167 -3.78 0.08 26.34
C SER A 167 -3.87 -0.06 27.86
N PHE A 168 -2.72 -0.02 28.56
CA PHE A 168 -2.68 -0.03 30.02
C PHE A 168 -3.34 1.21 30.63
N ILE A 169 -3.07 2.40 30.07
CA ILE A 169 -3.66 3.67 30.52
C ILE A 169 -5.17 3.72 30.21
N ALA A 170 -5.54 3.33 28.98
CA ALA A 170 -6.92 3.40 28.51
C ALA A 170 -7.81 2.26 29.02
N LYS A 171 -7.21 1.22 29.66
CA LYS A 171 -7.89 -0.02 30.12
C LYS A 171 -8.71 -0.72 29.00
N ARG A 172 -8.28 -0.57 27.78
CA ARG A 172 -8.86 -1.21 26.56
C ARG A 172 -7.75 -1.34 25.52
N GLU A 173 -7.92 -2.26 24.58
CA GLU A 173 -6.98 -2.33 23.44
C GLU A 173 -7.00 -1.01 22.67
N ALA A 174 -5.85 -0.34 22.65
CA ALA A 174 -5.71 0.98 22.02
C ALA A 174 -5.13 0.89 20.61
N MET A 175 -4.49 -0.25 20.23
CA MET A 175 -3.84 -0.43 18.94
C MET A 175 -3.96 -1.89 18.47
N GLY A 176 -4.22 -2.08 17.19
CA GLY A 176 -4.24 -3.41 16.56
C GLY A 176 -2.82 -3.99 16.38
N GLY A 177 -2.67 -5.31 16.57
CA GLY A 177 -1.38 -5.98 16.32
C GLY A 177 -0.89 -5.83 14.88
N ALA A 178 -1.79 -5.65 13.94
CA ALA A 178 -1.48 -5.43 12.53
C ALA A 178 -0.70 -4.13 12.26
N ASP A 179 -0.99 -3.06 13.01
CA ASP A 179 -0.29 -1.77 12.88
C ASP A 179 1.19 -1.89 13.23
N VAL A 180 1.54 -2.82 14.14
CA VAL A 180 2.92 -3.11 14.52
C VAL A 180 3.73 -3.66 13.33
N ILE A 181 3.14 -4.55 12.53
CA ILE A 181 3.80 -5.11 11.33
C ILE A 181 3.93 -4.03 10.26
N VAL A 182 2.89 -3.21 10.06
CA VAL A 182 2.95 -2.04 9.15
C VAL A 182 4.06 -1.10 9.57
N ALA A 183 4.21 -0.81 10.87
CA ALA A 183 5.31 0.01 11.37
C ALA A 183 6.68 -0.62 11.10
N GLY A 184 6.80 -1.94 11.21
CA GLY A 184 8.00 -2.67 10.78
C GLY A 184 8.31 -2.47 9.30
N THR A 185 7.30 -2.55 8.43
CA THR A 185 7.42 -2.27 6.99
C THR A 185 7.86 -0.83 6.74
N MET A 186 7.28 0.15 7.45
CA MET A 186 7.68 1.55 7.39
C MET A 186 9.14 1.74 7.82
N GLY A 187 9.54 1.11 8.93
CA GLY A 187 10.92 1.16 9.43
C GLY A 187 11.92 0.60 8.42
N ALA A 188 11.60 -0.54 7.80
CA ALA A 188 12.43 -1.14 6.75
C ALA A 188 12.57 -0.24 5.51
N LEU A 189 11.48 0.39 5.06
CA LEU A 189 11.46 1.23 3.85
C LEU A 189 12.12 2.59 4.06
N LEU A 190 11.89 3.22 5.21
CA LEU A 190 12.25 4.62 5.45
C LEU A 190 13.54 4.79 6.23
N GLY A 191 13.86 3.84 7.10
CA GLY A 191 14.93 4.02 8.08
C GLY A 191 14.63 5.15 9.07
N PHE A 192 15.61 5.43 9.94
CA PHE A 192 15.56 6.59 10.83
C PHE A 192 16.45 7.71 10.27
N PRO A 193 16.05 9.01 10.39
CA PRO A 193 14.92 9.52 11.18
C PRO A 193 13.56 9.60 10.42
N ASN A 194 13.50 9.26 9.13
CA ASN A 194 12.31 9.45 8.27
C ASN A 194 11.07 8.70 8.78
N PHE A 195 11.26 7.57 9.47
CA PHE A 195 10.17 6.85 10.14
C PHE A 195 9.36 7.77 11.07
N PHE A 196 10.01 8.61 11.87
CA PHE A 196 9.31 9.53 12.78
C PHE A 196 8.50 10.58 12.03
N VAL A 197 9.04 11.09 10.91
CA VAL A 197 8.29 12.02 10.03
C VAL A 197 7.04 11.36 9.49
N ALA A 198 7.13 10.10 9.06
CA ALA A 198 6.00 9.35 8.52
C ALA A 198 4.93 9.06 9.60
N ILE A 199 5.32 8.66 10.81
CA ILE A 199 4.40 8.46 11.94
C ILE A 199 3.69 9.78 12.29
N PHE A 200 4.44 10.87 12.39
CA PHE A 200 3.83 12.19 12.67
C PHE A 200 2.85 12.60 11.56
N LEU A 201 3.26 12.45 10.30
CA LEU A 201 2.39 12.77 9.16
C LEU A 201 1.13 11.89 9.15
N SER A 202 1.25 10.60 9.44
CA SER A 202 0.10 9.68 9.51
C SER A 202 -0.89 10.09 10.60
N ALA A 203 -0.39 10.52 11.76
CA ALA A 203 -1.24 11.00 12.85
C ALA A 203 -2.00 12.30 12.46
N VAL A 204 -1.32 13.24 11.80
CA VAL A 204 -1.95 14.47 11.31
C VAL A 204 -3.01 14.17 10.26
N LEU A 205 -2.73 13.27 9.31
CA LEU A 205 -3.68 12.86 8.27
C LEU A 205 -4.90 12.14 8.87
N ALA A 206 -4.70 11.29 9.88
CA ALA A 206 -5.77 10.56 10.56
C ALA A 206 -6.65 11.46 11.43
N MET A 207 -6.12 12.59 11.93
CA MET A 207 -6.85 13.48 12.82
C MET A 207 -8.10 14.07 12.16
N ILE A 208 -8.03 14.43 10.88
CA ILE A 208 -9.16 15.03 10.15
C ILE A 208 -10.36 14.07 10.08
N PRO A 209 -10.22 12.83 9.56
CA PRO A 209 -11.31 11.86 9.57
C PRO A 209 -11.78 11.49 10.97
N ALA A 210 -10.87 11.38 11.94
CA ALA A 210 -11.21 11.06 13.32
C ALA A 210 -12.12 12.11 13.97
N LEU A 211 -11.94 13.40 13.63
CA LEU A 211 -12.81 14.49 14.08
C LEU A 211 -14.18 14.46 13.42
N ILE A 212 -14.26 14.01 12.15
CA ILE A 212 -15.50 13.95 11.38
C ILE A 212 -16.34 12.71 11.77
N TRP A 213 -15.67 11.55 11.90
CA TRP A 213 -16.33 10.26 12.14
C TRP A 213 -16.20 9.79 13.59
N ARG A 214 -16.55 10.64 14.54
CA ARG A 214 -16.37 10.42 15.98
C ARG A 214 -16.93 9.10 16.53
N GLU A 215 -17.98 8.56 15.92
CA GLU A 215 -18.67 7.35 16.42
C GLU A 215 -18.24 6.06 15.70
N LYS A 216 -17.58 6.16 14.55
CA LYS A 216 -17.09 5.02 13.78
C LYS A 216 -15.58 4.95 13.93
N GLY A 217 -15.04 3.78 14.21
CA GLY A 217 -13.60 3.56 14.19
C GLY A 217 -13.02 4.03 12.85
N VAL A 218 -11.88 4.71 12.90
CA VAL A 218 -11.19 5.18 11.69
C VAL A 218 -10.09 4.17 11.36
N PRO A 219 -10.08 3.58 10.16
CA PRO A 219 -8.99 2.70 9.75
C PRO A 219 -7.68 3.49 9.77
N PHE A 220 -6.63 2.95 10.42
CA PHE A 220 -5.37 3.69 10.59
C PHE A 220 -4.33 3.35 9.52
N VAL A 221 -4.34 2.11 9.01
CA VAL A 221 -3.42 1.65 7.96
C VAL A 221 -3.38 2.54 6.72
N PRO A 222 -4.51 3.10 6.22
CA PRO A 222 -4.48 4.02 5.09
C PRO A 222 -3.58 5.24 5.29
N PHE A 223 -3.58 5.80 6.50
CA PHE A 223 -2.77 6.98 6.81
C PHE A 223 -1.30 6.62 6.99
N LEU A 224 -1.00 5.47 7.60
CA LEU A 224 0.35 4.92 7.70
C LEU A 224 0.95 4.67 6.31
N ALA A 225 0.22 3.98 5.44
CA ALA A 225 0.68 3.67 4.09
C ALA A 225 0.89 4.93 3.23
N MET A 226 -0.05 5.88 3.27
CA MET A 226 0.05 7.14 2.53
C MET A 226 1.22 7.98 3.02
N ALA A 227 1.38 8.15 4.33
CA ALA A 227 2.50 8.87 4.92
C ALA A 227 3.85 8.21 4.56
N THR A 228 3.92 6.86 4.61
CA THR A 228 5.10 6.10 4.20
C THR A 228 5.47 6.39 2.76
N PHE A 229 4.50 6.36 1.85
CA PHE A 229 4.76 6.61 0.44
C PHE A 229 5.24 8.04 0.18
N ILE A 230 4.59 9.04 0.78
CA ILE A 230 4.98 10.44 0.66
C ILE A 230 6.41 10.64 1.18
N VAL A 231 6.71 10.18 2.39
CA VAL A 231 8.04 10.35 3.00
C VAL A 231 9.10 9.55 2.24
N TYR A 232 8.76 8.38 1.70
CA TYR A 232 9.67 7.61 0.85
C TYR A 232 10.04 8.37 -0.43
N LEU A 233 9.10 9.05 -1.07
CA LEU A 233 9.37 9.85 -2.27
C LEU A 233 10.22 11.08 -1.96
N TYR A 234 10.04 11.70 -0.79
CA TYR A 234 10.68 12.96 -0.37
C TYR A 234 11.62 12.76 0.83
N ASP A 235 12.33 11.63 0.90
CA ASP A 235 13.16 11.22 2.04
C ASP A 235 14.24 12.25 2.42
N THR A 236 14.92 12.83 1.44
CA THR A 236 15.95 13.86 1.66
C THR A 236 15.35 15.14 2.23
N GLN A 237 14.23 15.60 1.70
CA GLN A 237 13.52 16.78 2.19
C GLN A 237 12.93 16.55 3.59
N ALA A 238 12.42 15.35 3.85
CA ALA A 238 11.91 14.96 5.14
C ALA A 238 13.01 14.97 6.21
N ALA A 239 14.19 14.42 5.91
CA ALA A 239 15.34 14.43 6.80
C ALA A 239 15.83 15.86 7.07
N GLN A 240 15.96 16.72 6.05
CA GLN A 240 16.34 18.12 6.19
C GLN A 240 15.35 18.93 7.01
N LEU A 241 14.05 18.69 6.84
CA LEU A 241 13.01 19.33 7.63
C LEU A 241 13.16 19.00 9.12
N LEU A 242 13.40 17.74 9.43
CA LEU A 242 13.59 17.28 10.81
C LEU A 242 14.87 17.90 11.43
N GLU A 243 15.97 17.90 10.68
CA GLU A 243 17.23 18.51 11.11
C GLU A 243 17.07 19.99 11.43
N LYS A 244 16.35 20.72 10.58
CA LYS A 244 16.04 22.14 10.80
C LYS A 244 15.15 22.37 12.03
N ILE A 245 14.24 21.45 12.36
CA ILE A 245 13.40 21.56 13.56
C ILE A 245 14.21 21.30 14.84
N ILE A 246 15.19 20.38 14.78
CA ILE A 246 15.97 19.99 15.96
C ILE A 246 17.14 20.96 16.24
N TYR A 247 17.79 21.47 15.20
CA TYR A 247 19.03 22.23 15.31
C TYR A 247 18.91 23.69 14.85
N GLY A 248 17.81 24.06 14.19
CA GLY A 248 17.59 25.39 13.60
C GLY A 248 16.96 26.40 14.46
#